data_91b92efc308e75fbd0ecf12c17382f9c
#
_entry.id   91b92efc308e75fbd0ecf12c17382f9c
#
_cell.length_a   1.000
_cell.length_b   1.000
_cell.length_c   1.000
_cell.angle_alpha   90.00
_cell.angle_beta   90.00
_cell.angle_gamma   90.00
#
_symmetry.space_group_name_H-M   'P 1'
#
loop_
_entity.id
_entity.type
_entity.pdbx_description
1 polymer ?
#
loop_
_entity_poly.entity_id
_entity_poly.type
_entity_poly.pdbx_seq_one_letter_code
_entity_poly.pdbx_strand_id
1 'polypeptide(L)'
;RKRDADAVVGEHAPEVIDFREVLPAVMHHPTTGEPIWFNGVHTNHRSYYVEAAHVDTSDGPPMDTTYADGTPIPESTIAAVRGAVWSNSVAVRLQKGDLVVVDNYLASHGRMGWVPPAPRRVLLTHFVNGPTAEPKPPAGA
;
A
#
# COMPACT_ATOMS: atom_id res chain seq x y z
N ARG A 1 17.58 5.22 -7.95
CA ARG A 1 17.79 5.52 -6.53
C ARG A 1 17.85 4.18 -5.80
N LYS A 2 18.97 3.89 -5.11
CA LYS A 2 19.08 2.75 -4.20
C LYS A 2 18.00 2.92 -3.12
N ARG A 3 17.19 1.90 -2.91
CA ARG A 3 16.35 1.80 -1.72
C ARG A 3 17.29 1.42 -0.58
N ASP A 4 17.49 2.34 0.35
CA ASP A 4 18.20 2.00 1.58
C ASP A 4 17.18 1.29 2.46
N ALA A 5 17.21 -0.03 2.41
CA ALA A 5 16.47 -0.90 3.29
C ALA A 5 17.41 -1.34 4.41
N ASP A 6 17.23 -0.79 5.59
CA ASP A 6 17.92 -1.25 6.77
C ASP A 6 17.15 -2.41 7.38
N ALA A 7 17.66 -3.62 7.19
CA ALA A 7 17.18 -4.79 7.92
C ALA A 7 17.80 -4.77 9.31
N VAL A 8 16.97 -4.56 10.32
CA VAL A 8 17.38 -4.71 11.72
C VAL A 8 17.03 -6.11 12.17
N VAL A 9 18.03 -6.92 12.47
CA VAL A 9 17.83 -8.25 13.05
C VAL A 9 17.66 -8.05 14.56
N GLY A 10 16.46 -8.30 15.07
CA GLY A 10 16.15 -8.20 16.49
C GLY A 10 16.80 -9.30 17.34
N GLU A 11 17.17 -8.98 18.58
CA GLU A 11 17.89 -9.88 19.50
C GLU A 11 17.05 -11.07 20.02
N HIS A 12 15.77 -11.19 19.72
CA HIS A 12 14.84 -12.08 20.45
C HIS A 12 14.39 -13.35 19.76
N ALA A 13 14.73 -13.58 18.51
CA ALA A 13 14.63 -14.91 17.90
C ALA A 13 15.49 -14.96 16.65
N PRO A 14 16.30 -15.99 16.42
CA PRO A 14 17.20 -16.08 15.26
C PRO A 14 16.47 -16.23 13.91
N GLU A 15 15.13 -16.23 13.92
CA GLU A 15 14.29 -16.42 12.74
C GLU A 15 13.35 -15.24 12.44
N VAL A 16 13.37 -14.16 13.24
CA VAL A 16 12.55 -12.97 13.00
C VAL A 16 13.39 -11.89 12.34
N ILE A 17 12.97 -11.46 11.17
CA ILE A 17 13.59 -10.36 10.42
C ILE A 17 12.66 -9.14 10.52
N ASP A 18 13.12 -8.10 11.20
CA ASP A 18 12.47 -6.81 11.18
C ASP A 18 12.93 -6.02 9.95
N PHE A 19 11.98 -5.66 9.11
CA PHE A 19 12.23 -4.86 7.91
C PHE A 19 11.63 -3.47 8.07
N ARG A 20 12.44 -2.43 7.88
CA ARG A 20 12.00 -1.04 7.92
C ARG A 20 12.29 -0.34 6.60
N GLU A 21 11.27 0.32 6.05
CA GLU A 21 11.39 1.13 4.84
C GLU A 21 10.84 2.54 5.12
N VAL A 22 11.60 3.57 4.74
CA VAL A 22 11.15 4.97 4.82
C VAL A 22 10.74 5.43 3.44
N LEU A 23 9.47 5.78 3.30
CA LEU A 23 8.88 6.20 2.05
C LEU A 23 8.29 7.61 2.17
N PRO A 24 8.31 8.42 1.10
CA PRO A 24 7.62 9.69 1.09
C PRO A 24 6.10 9.48 1.15
N ALA A 25 5.40 10.30 1.93
CA ALA A 25 3.93 10.24 2.00
C ALA A 25 3.27 10.66 0.67
N VAL A 26 3.90 11.58 -0.05
CA VAL A 26 3.46 12.07 -1.35
C VAL A 26 4.61 11.93 -2.34
N MET A 27 4.32 11.38 -3.49
CA MET A 27 5.25 11.31 -4.62
C MET A 27 4.75 12.21 -5.76
N HIS A 28 5.52 12.31 -6.82
CA HIS A 28 5.08 12.97 -8.06
C HIS A 28 4.91 11.92 -9.15
N HIS A 29 3.83 12.03 -9.88
CA HIS A 29 3.55 11.14 -11.00
C HIS A 29 4.69 11.25 -12.04
N PRO A 30 5.29 10.13 -12.49
CA PRO A 30 6.50 10.16 -13.30
C PRO A 30 6.32 10.84 -14.66
N THR A 31 5.10 10.87 -15.19
CA THR A 31 4.80 11.47 -16.50
C THR A 31 4.21 12.87 -16.39
N THR A 32 3.25 13.09 -15.47
CA THR A 32 2.54 14.37 -15.37
C THR A 32 3.20 15.35 -14.40
N GLY A 33 4.00 14.84 -13.44
CA GLY A 33 4.60 15.64 -12.38
C GLY A 33 3.63 16.07 -11.28
N GLU A 34 2.37 15.65 -11.35
CA GLU A 34 1.37 15.96 -10.33
C GLU A 34 1.65 15.23 -9.02
N PRO A 35 1.36 15.86 -7.86
CA PRO A 35 1.51 15.18 -6.58
C PRO A 35 0.49 14.05 -6.46
N ILE A 36 0.96 12.88 -6.04
CA ILE A 36 0.13 11.69 -5.88
C ILE A 36 0.31 11.09 -4.49
N TRP A 37 -0.79 10.55 -3.95
CA TRP A 37 -0.78 9.75 -2.74
C TRP A 37 -0.44 8.30 -3.09
N PHE A 38 0.84 7.94 -2.98
CA PHE A 38 1.32 6.62 -3.37
C PHE A 38 1.97 5.89 -2.18
N ASN A 39 1.14 5.41 -1.29
CA ASN A 39 1.58 4.65 -0.11
C ASN A 39 0.46 3.77 0.43
N GLY A 40 0.83 2.83 1.30
CA GLY A 40 -0.08 1.87 1.93
C GLY A 40 -0.37 2.16 3.42
N VAL A 41 -0.19 3.40 3.89
CA VAL A 41 -0.32 3.72 5.33
C VAL A 41 -1.61 3.22 5.96
N HIS A 42 -2.73 3.30 5.26
CA HIS A 42 -4.05 2.92 5.76
C HIS A 42 -4.25 1.41 5.90
N THR A 43 -3.48 0.60 5.17
CA THR A 43 -3.49 -0.87 5.24
C THR A 43 -2.36 -1.45 6.06
N ASN A 44 -1.25 -0.72 6.20
CA ASN A 44 -0.06 -1.18 6.90
C ASN A 44 0.03 -0.68 8.34
N HIS A 45 -0.87 0.19 8.79
CA HIS A 45 -0.93 0.64 10.18
C HIS A 45 -1.48 -0.46 11.08
N ARG A 46 -0.94 -0.59 12.29
CA ARG A 46 -1.30 -1.61 13.28
C ARG A 46 -2.81 -1.78 13.50
N SER A 47 -3.58 -0.70 13.47
CA SER A 47 -5.04 -0.75 13.67
C SER A 47 -5.79 -1.56 12.60
N TYR A 48 -5.17 -1.83 11.45
CA TYR A 48 -5.75 -2.73 10.45
C TYR A 48 -5.82 -4.18 10.95
N TYR A 49 -4.83 -4.59 11.72
CA TYR A 49 -4.69 -5.97 12.19
C TYR A 49 -5.48 -6.27 13.45
N VAL A 50 -5.77 -5.26 14.27
CA VAL A 50 -6.59 -5.40 15.48
C VAL A 50 -8.01 -5.90 15.15
N GLU A 51 -8.56 -5.47 14.03
CA GLU A 51 -9.90 -5.88 13.57
C GLU A 51 -9.88 -7.15 12.70
N ALA A 52 -8.70 -7.61 12.31
CA ALA A 52 -8.54 -8.76 11.42
C ALA A 52 -8.51 -10.08 12.22
N ALA A 53 -9.68 -10.60 12.55
CA ALA A 53 -9.84 -11.83 13.38
C ALA A 53 -9.07 -13.08 12.88
N HIS A 54 -8.52 -13.06 11.69
CA HIS A 54 -7.73 -14.15 11.10
C HIS A 54 -6.21 -13.93 11.20
N VAL A 55 -5.78 -12.82 11.78
CA VAL A 55 -4.35 -12.50 11.97
C VAL A 55 -4.00 -12.69 13.42
N ASP A 56 -3.03 -13.55 13.69
CA ASP A 56 -2.45 -13.67 15.03
C ASP A 56 -1.56 -12.46 15.29
N THR A 57 -1.88 -11.74 16.34
CA THR A 57 -1.15 -10.55 16.77
C THR A 57 -0.57 -10.70 18.18
N SER A 58 -0.42 -11.94 18.67
CA SER A 58 0.14 -12.23 20.00
C SER A 58 1.57 -11.69 20.17
N ASP A 59 2.36 -11.72 19.11
CA ASP A 59 3.73 -11.19 19.05
C ASP A 59 3.80 -9.77 18.47
N GLY A 60 2.65 -9.10 18.35
CA GLY A 60 2.50 -7.79 17.73
C GLY A 60 1.93 -7.85 16.31
N PRO A 61 1.60 -6.70 15.73
CA PRO A 61 1.08 -6.66 14.37
C PRO A 61 2.19 -7.01 13.37
N PRO A 62 1.87 -7.76 12.28
CA PRO A 62 2.86 -8.15 11.27
C PRO A 62 3.44 -6.95 10.49
N MET A 63 2.73 -5.84 10.49
CA MET A 63 3.20 -4.56 9.94
C MET A 63 2.68 -3.41 10.80
N ASP A 64 3.45 -2.33 10.82
CA ASP A 64 3.02 -1.06 11.39
C ASP A 64 3.61 0.10 10.59
N THR A 65 2.93 1.23 10.61
CA THR A 65 3.39 2.46 9.97
C THR A 65 3.45 3.59 10.99
N THR A 66 4.58 4.25 11.05
CA THR A 66 4.84 5.41 11.91
C THR A 66 5.28 6.59 11.06
N TYR A 67 5.40 7.77 11.66
CA TYR A 67 6.15 8.86 11.05
C TYR A 67 7.64 8.49 10.92
N ALA A 68 8.37 9.23 10.09
CA ALA A 68 9.78 8.93 9.81
C ALA A 68 10.68 8.96 11.05
N ASP A 69 10.31 9.75 12.07
CA ASP A 69 10.98 9.84 13.37
C ASP A 69 10.62 8.69 14.33
N GLY A 70 9.74 7.78 13.92
CA GLY A 70 9.25 6.67 14.72
C GLY A 70 8.04 6.99 15.59
N THR A 71 7.53 8.22 15.60
CA THR A 71 6.33 8.55 16.36
C THR A 71 5.09 7.86 15.75
N PRO A 72 4.17 7.33 16.57
CA PRO A 72 2.97 6.68 16.08
C PRO A 72 2.07 7.67 15.32
N ILE A 73 1.49 7.20 14.22
CA ILE A 73 0.43 7.95 13.52
C ILE A 73 -0.87 7.74 14.32
N PRO A 74 -1.59 8.81 14.69
CA PRO A 74 -2.84 8.68 15.42
C PRO A 74 -3.89 7.87 14.63
N GLU A 75 -4.64 7.00 15.31
CA GLU A 75 -5.70 6.21 14.68
C GLU A 75 -6.78 7.09 14.03
N SER A 76 -7.06 8.25 14.59
CA SER A 76 -7.99 9.22 13.99
C SER A 76 -7.51 9.72 12.62
N THR A 77 -6.21 9.89 12.44
CA THR A 77 -5.61 10.24 11.15
C THR A 77 -5.77 9.09 10.15
N ILE A 78 -5.51 7.86 10.58
CA ILE A 78 -5.70 6.67 9.75
C ILE A 78 -7.17 6.48 9.38
N ALA A 79 -8.08 6.68 10.32
CA ALA A 79 -9.52 6.62 10.06
C ALA A 79 -9.96 7.65 9.02
N ALA A 80 -9.44 8.89 9.08
CA ALA A 80 -9.70 9.91 8.07
C ALA A 80 -9.18 9.50 6.69
N VAL A 81 -7.98 8.92 6.60
CA VAL A 81 -7.42 8.40 5.34
C VAL A 81 -8.28 7.27 4.79
N ARG A 82 -8.68 6.31 5.63
CA ARG A 82 -9.59 5.22 5.23
C ARG A 82 -10.93 5.76 4.73
N GLY A 83 -11.50 6.74 5.43
CA GLY A 83 -12.73 7.42 5.01
C GLY A 83 -12.58 8.07 3.63
N ALA A 84 -11.48 8.77 3.38
CA ALA A 84 -11.20 9.37 2.08
C ALA A 84 -11.03 8.31 0.98
N VAL A 85 -10.33 7.22 1.25
CA VAL A 85 -10.18 6.10 0.30
C VAL A 85 -11.55 5.52 -0.05
N TRP A 86 -12.39 5.20 0.93
CA TRP A 86 -13.72 4.62 0.70
C TRP A 86 -14.65 5.58 -0.03
N SER A 87 -14.66 6.86 0.30
CA SER A 87 -15.52 7.85 -0.37
C SER A 87 -15.16 8.08 -1.84
N ASN A 88 -13.93 7.74 -2.24
CA ASN A 88 -13.45 7.84 -3.62
C ASN A 88 -13.35 6.46 -4.32
N SER A 89 -13.82 5.40 -3.68
CA SER A 89 -13.76 4.05 -4.24
C SER A 89 -14.95 3.74 -5.13
N VAL A 90 -14.69 3.02 -6.21
CA VAL A 90 -15.73 2.51 -7.13
C VAL A 90 -15.61 0.99 -7.21
N ALA A 91 -16.74 0.29 -7.01
CA ALA A 91 -16.78 -1.15 -7.15
C ALA A 91 -17.00 -1.56 -8.61
N VAL A 92 -16.10 -2.36 -9.15
CA VAL A 92 -16.21 -2.93 -10.50
C VAL A 92 -16.42 -4.43 -10.41
N ARG A 93 -17.51 -4.92 -10.98
CA ARG A 93 -17.82 -6.36 -11.02
C ARG A 93 -17.20 -6.99 -12.26
N LEU A 94 -16.10 -7.70 -12.06
CA LEU A 94 -15.41 -8.39 -13.14
C LEU A 94 -16.05 -9.73 -13.46
N GLN A 95 -16.10 -10.08 -14.75
CA GLN A 95 -16.53 -11.35 -15.29
C GLN A 95 -15.35 -12.11 -15.92
N LYS A 96 -15.59 -13.38 -16.26
CA LYS A 96 -14.58 -14.17 -16.98
C LYS A 96 -14.30 -13.53 -18.35
N GLY A 97 -13.06 -13.22 -18.60
CA GLY A 97 -12.59 -12.60 -19.86
C GLY A 97 -12.43 -11.08 -19.77
N ASP A 98 -12.84 -10.44 -18.68
CA ASP A 98 -12.61 -9.01 -18.51
C ASP A 98 -11.11 -8.73 -18.32
N LEU A 99 -10.67 -7.65 -18.95
CA LEU A 99 -9.36 -7.07 -18.79
C LEU A 99 -9.50 -5.67 -18.17
N VAL A 100 -8.77 -5.45 -17.08
CA VAL A 100 -8.71 -4.13 -16.44
C VAL A 100 -7.28 -3.63 -16.50
N VAL A 101 -7.10 -2.44 -17.03
CA VAL A 101 -5.82 -1.73 -17.04
C VAL A 101 -5.92 -0.56 -16.07
N VAL A 102 -4.98 -0.47 -15.16
CA VAL A 102 -4.96 0.56 -14.11
C VAL A 102 -3.62 1.29 -14.17
N ASP A 103 -3.68 2.60 -14.21
CA ASP A 103 -2.51 3.41 -13.86
C ASP A 103 -2.30 3.33 -12.35
N ASN A 104 -1.34 2.51 -11.93
CA ASN A 104 -1.10 2.22 -10.53
C ASN A 104 -0.48 3.39 -9.75
N TYR A 105 -0.08 4.47 -10.42
CA TYR A 105 0.32 5.71 -9.76
C TYR A 105 -0.89 6.57 -9.38
N LEU A 106 -1.95 6.56 -10.20
CA LEU A 106 -3.13 7.39 -10.02
C LEU A 106 -4.26 6.71 -9.26
N ALA A 107 -4.34 5.37 -9.30
CA ALA A 107 -5.42 4.62 -8.69
C ALA A 107 -4.91 3.45 -7.86
N SER A 108 -5.34 3.37 -6.63
CA SER A 108 -5.21 2.17 -5.82
C SER A 108 -6.27 1.14 -6.22
N HIS A 109 -5.95 -0.13 -6.11
CA HIS A 109 -6.89 -1.20 -6.38
C HIS A 109 -6.89 -2.22 -5.24
N GLY A 110 -8.02 -2.88 -5.07
CA GLY A 110 -8.19 -3.89 -4.04
C GLY A 110 -9.26 -4.90 -4.42
N ARG A 111 -9.47 -5.87 -3.56
CA ARG A 111 -10.50 -6.89 -3.75
C ARG A 111 -11.39 -6.96 -2.51
N MET A 112 -12.69 -6.94 -2.73
CA MET A 112 -13.66 -7.23 -1.67
C MET A 112 -13.55 -8.68 -1.20
N GLY A 113 -13.83 -8.90 0.08
CA GLY A 113 -13.97 -10.25 0.65
C GLY A 113 -15.05 -11.07 -0.07
N TRP A 114 -15.02 -12.39 0.12
CA TRP A 114 -16.07 -13.28 -0.35
C TRP A 114 -16.47 -14.24 0.75
N VAL A 115 -17.69 -14.77 0.65
CA VAL A 115 -18.21 -15.78 1.58
C VAL A 115 -18.10 -17.16 0.91
N PRO A 116 -17.44 -18.14 1.54
CA PRO A 116 -17.46 -19.54 1.06
C PRO A 116 -18.88 -20.16 1.18
N PRO A 117 -19.24 -21.13 0.32
CA PRO A 117 -18.48 -21.67 -0.79
C PRO A 117 -18.68 -20.83 -2.06
N ALA A 118 -17.65 -20.12 -2.46
CA ALA A 118 -17.65 -19.43 -3.74
C ALA A 118 -16.90 -20.27 -4.80
N PRO A 119 -17.29 -20.23 -6.07
CA PRO A 119 -16.52 -20.87 -7.13
C PRO A 119 -15.11 -20.30 -7.17
N ARG A 120 -14.14 -21.16 -7.48
CA ARG A 120 -12.74 -20.75 -7.60
C ARG A 120 -12.61 -19.60 -8.60
N ARG A 121 -12.08 -18.48 -8.14
CA ARG A 121 -11.72 -17.34 -8.97
C ARG A 121 -10.22 -17.33 -9.20
N VAL A 122 -9.82 -17.18 -10.44
CA VAL A 122 -8.42 -16.97 -10.83
C VAL A 122 -8.31 -15.57 -11.40
N LEU A 123 -7.44 -14.77 -10.81
CA LEU A 123 -7.06 -13.45 -11.31
C LEU A 123 -5.58 -13.51 -11.71
N LEU A 124 -5.29 -13.14 -12.94
CA LEU A 124 -3.93 -12.97 -13.42
C LEU A 124 -3.59 -11.48 -13.36
N THR A 125 -2.51 -11.16 -12.68
CA THR A 125 -2.02 -9.79 -12.57
C THR A 125 -0.66 -9.69 -13.25
N HIS A 126 -0.49 -8.70 -14.10
CA HIS A 126 0.76 -8.39 -14.75
C HIS A 126 1.10 -6.91 -14.57
N PHE A 127 2.36 -6.63 -14.19
CA PHE A 127 2.87 -5.27 -14.10
C PHE A 127 3.60 -4.94 -15.39
N VAL A 128 3.19 -3.87 -16.04
CA VAL A 128 3.86 -3.35 -17.22
C VAL A 128 4.53 -2.04 -16.83
N ASN A 129 5.83 -1.96 -17.02
CA ASN A 129 6.50 -0.68 -16.93
C ASN A 129 6.10 0.14 -18.16
N GLY A 130 5.48 1.29 -17.91
CA GLY A 130 5.26 2.28 -18.96
C GLY A 130 6.62 2.77 -19.52
N PRO A 131 6.62 3.45 -20.68
CA PRO A 131 7.82 4.08 -21.18
C PRO A 131 8.40 4.96 -20.07
N THR A 132 9.67 4.75 -19.73
CA THR A 132 10.40 5.61 -18.80
C THR A 132 10.49 6.99 -19.43
N ALA A 133 9.53 7.85 -19.11
CA ALA A 133 9.67 9.26 -19.42
C ALA A 133 10.91 9.74 -18.65
N GLU A 134 11.89 10.27 -19.34
CA GLU A 134 12.97 10.97 -18.67
C GLU A 134 12.34 12.04 -17.76
N PRO A 135 12.79 12.16 -16.51
CA PRO A 135 12.22 13.13 -15.60
C PRO A 135 12.35 14.52 -16.24
N LYS A 136 11.21 15.14 -16.53
CA LYS A 136 11.18 16.51 -17.02
C LYS A 136 11.89 17.38 -15.98
N PRO A 137 12.92 18.15 -16.35
CA PRO A 137 13.58 19.02 -15.39
C PRO A 137 12.55 19.98 -14.79
N PRO A 138 12.68 20.32 -13.50
CA PRO A 138 11.76 21.25 -12.85
C PRO A 138 11.71 22.56 -13.67
N ALA A 139 10.50 23.04 -13.92
CA ALA A 139 10.30 24.30 -14.59
C ALA A 139 10.88 25.41 -13.72
N GLY A 140 11.97 26.05 -14.14
CA GLY A 140 12.59 27.17 -13.48
C GLY A 140 13.80 26.79 -12.64
N ALA A 141 14.90 26.34 -13.26
CA ALA A 141 16.25 26.48 -12.75
C ALA A 141 16.96 27.58 -13.53
#